data_f9fb310e750d49369ac1707e00c64ba0
#
_entry.id   f9fb310e750d49369ac1707e00c64ba0
#
_cell.length_a   1.000
_cell.length_b   1.000
_cell.length_c   1.000
_cell.angle_alpha   90.00
_cell.angle_beta   90.00
_cell.angle_gamma   90.00
#
_symmetry.space_group_name_H-M   'P 1'
#
loop_
_entity.id
_entity.type
_entity.pdbx_description
1 polymer ?
#
loop_
_entity_poly.entity_id
_entity_poly.type
_entity_poly.pdbx_seq_one_letter_code
_entity_poly.pdbx_strand_id
1 'polypeptide(L)'
;NKATAPLADENERKQEFINGLTDKITLYEKPDIINRICKKSQGGYANRYKELYRCFRENFHVDLIKQSENYNEKQEKKKDRLSIIRFAEKFGYIDDLYTCCVKLYESEVKEILKELDELHK
;
A
#
# COMPACT_ATOMS: atom_id res chain seq x y z
N ASN A 1 18.45 18.08 3.93
CA ASN A 1 17.20 18.67 4.21
C ASN A 1 16.95 19.94 3.40
N LYS A 2 17.24 21.09 3.94
CA LYS A 2 16.88 22.34 3.29
C LYS A 2 17.87 22.80 2.23
N ALA A 3 19.02 22.18 2.18
CA ALA A 3 20.01 22.46 1.15
C ALA A 3 19.54 22.08 -0.24
N THR A 4 18.49 21.28 -0.33
CA THR A 4 17.94 20.83 -1.61
C THR A 4 16.60 21.50 -1.91
N ALA A 5 16.48 22.79 -1.63
CA ALA A 5 15.23 23.52 -1.69
C ALA A 5 14.42 23.34 -2.99
N PRO A 6 15.01 23.46 -4.21
CA PRO A 6 14.19 23.28 -5.43
C PRO A 6 13.60 21.88 -5.57
N LEU A 7 14.37 20.87 -5.20
CA LEU A 7 13.88 19.50 -5.20
C LEU A 7 12.96 19.26 -4.02
N ALA A 8 13.25 19.93 -2.90
CA ALA A 8 12.45 19.82 -1.70
C ALA A 8 11.03 20.34 -1.91
N ASP A 9 10.85 21.43 -2.64
CA ASP A 9 9.53 21.97 -2.92
C ASP A 9 8.67 20.96 -3.67
N GLU A 10 9.22 20.34 -4.69
CA GLU A 10 8.51 19.33 -5.45
C GLU A 10 8.22 18.09 -4.60
N ASN A 11 9.20 17.68 -3.81
CA ASN A 11 9.04 16.55 -2.92
C ASN A 11 8.05 16.87 -1.80
N GLU A 12 8.06 18.08 -1.29
CA GLU A 12 7.11 18.51 -0.27
C GLU A 12 5.67 18.45 -0.78
N ARG A 13 5.42 18.86 -2.02
CA ARG A 13 4.08 18.79 -2.60
C ARG A 13 3.60 17.35 -2.69
N LYS A 14 4.45 16.44 -3.14
CA LYS A 14 4.12 15.02 -3.21
C LYS A 14 3.92 14.44 -1.82
N GLN A 15 4.77 14.85 -0.88
CA GLN A 15 4.69 14.38 0.48
C GLN A 15 3.41 14.88 1.16
N GLU A 16 3.04 16.13 0.94
CA GLU A 16 1.80 16.68 1.48
C GLU A 16 0.58 15.95 0.94
N PHE A 17 0.60 15.62 -0.35
CA PHE A 17 -0.48 14.86 -0.96
C PHE A 17 -0.61 13.48 -0.31
N ILE A 18 0.51 12.76 -0.17
CA ILE A 18 0.53 11.45 0.45
C ILE A 18 0.11 11.54 1.92
N ASN A 19 0.60 12.55 2.63
CA ASN A 19 0.24 12.77 4.04
C ASN A 19 -1.23 13.07 4.21
N GLY A 20 -1.82 13.86 3.30
CA GLY A 20 -3.23 14.14 3.33
C GLY A 20 -4.07 12.89 3.17
N LEU A 21 -3.67 11.99 2.27
CA LEU A 21 -4.31 10.69 2.10
C LEU A 21 -4.11 9.83 3.34
N THR A 22 -2.92 9.89 3.95
CA THR A 22 -2.60 9.13 5.15
C THR A 22 -3.41 9.62 6.34
N ASP A 23 -3.61 10.93 6.48
CA ASP A 23 -4.42 11.48 7.56
C ASP A 23 -5.86 10.98 7.49
N LYS A 24 -6.43 10.92 6.28
CA LYS A 24 -7.75 10.33 6.10
C LYS A 24 -7.76 8.86 6.46
N ILE A 25 -6.68 8.16 6.15
CA ILE A 25 -6.54 6.73 6.38
C ILE A 25 -6.33 6.39 7.86
N THR A 26 -6.03 7.36 8.72
CA THR A 26 -6.03 7.07 10.15
C THR A 26 -7.40 6.57 10.62
N LEU A 27 -8.45 6.89 9.88
CA LEU A 27 -9.80 6.39 10.14
C LEU A 27 -10.06 5.04 9.47
N TYR A 28 -9.18 4.62 8.57
CA TYR A 28 -9.33 3.38 7.79
C TYR A 28 -7.98 2.69 7.72
N GLU A 29 -7.98 1.39 7.82
CA GLU A 29 -6.73 0.66 7.78
C GLU A 29 -6.18 0.56 6.36
N LYS A 30 -4.89 0.79 6.19
CA LYS A 30 -4.21 0.74 4.90
C LYS A 30 -4.36 -0.59 4.19
N PRO A 31 -4.28 -1.75 4.87
CA PRO A 31 -4.51 -3.03 4.19
C PRO A 31 -5.87 -3.11 3.52
N ASP A 32 -6.88 -2.57 4.16
CA ASP A 32 -8.24 -2.61 3.61
C ASP A 32 -8.36 -1.75 2.36
N ILE A 33 -7.72 -0.58 2.35
CA ILE A 33 -7.70 0.30 1.18
C ILE A 33 -6.98 -0.41 0.01
N ILE A 34 -5.83 -0.99 0.27
CA ILE A 34 -5.07 -1.71 -0.75
C ILE A 34 -5.91 -2.84 -1.33
N ASN A 35 -6.55 -3.63 -0.48
CA ASN A 35 -7.39 -4.73 -0.93
C ASN A 35 -8.57 -4.26 -1.77
N ARG A 36 -9.21 -3.16 -1.38
CA ARG A 36 -10.32 -2.61 -2.16
C ARG A 36 -9.88 -2.20 -3.57
N ILE A 37 -8.73 -1.55 -3.67
CA ILE A 37 -8.21 -1.10 -4.96
C ILE A 37 -7.85 -2.27 -5.84
N CYS A 38 -7.14 -3.25 -5.30
CA CYS A 38 -6.73 -4.42 -6.08
C CYS A 38 -7.92 -5.23 -6.55
N LYS A 39 -8.97 -5.33 -5.73
CA LYS A 39 -10.15 -6.11 -6.06
C LYS A 39 -11.10 -5.38 -7.01
N LYS A 40 -10.90 -4.10 -7.26
CA LYS A 40 -11.72 -3.35 -8.22
C LYS A 40 -11.42 -3.69 -9.68
N SER A 41 -10.33 -4.39 -9.94
CA SER A 41 -9.93 -4.71 -11.31
C SER A 41 -10.93 -5.63 -12.01
N GLN A 42 -11.38 -5.25 -13.19
CA GLN A 42 -12.30 -6.05 -13.98
C GLN A 42 -11.64 -7.27 -14.62
N GLY A 43 -10.32 -7.19 -14.85
CA GLY A 43 -9.55 -8.27 -15.44
C GLY A 43 -9.04 -9.30 -14.44
N GLY A 44 -9.49 -9.20 -13.20
CA GLY A 44 -9.03 -10.07 -12.13
C GLY A 44 -8.03 -9.35 -11.22
N TYR A 45 -8.32 -9.39 -9.94
CA TYR A 45 -7.53 -8.65 -8.95
C TYR A 45 -6.12 -9.20 -8.78
N ALA A 46 -5.86 -10.42 -9.18
CA ALA A 46 -4.51 -11.00 -9.07
C ALA A 46 -3.47 -10.16 -9.82
N ASN A 47 -3.85 -9.56 -10.94
CA ASN A 47 -2.93 -8.75 -11.75
C ASN A 47 -2.50 -7.48 -11.02
N ARG A 48 -3.42 -6.83 -10.31
CA ARG A 48 -3.09 -5.63 -9.56
C ARG A 48 -2.20 -5.92 -8.37
N TYR A 49 -2.44 -7.03 -7.68
CA TYR A 49 -1.56 -7.44 -6.59
C TYR A 49 -0.14 -7.71 -7.09
N LYS A 50 -0.01 -8.42 -8.20
CA LYS A 50 1.31 -8.70 -8.79
C LYS A 50 2.03 -7.42 -9.18
N GLU A 51 1.32 -6.50 -9.80
CA GLU A 51 1.87 -5.21 -10.21
C GLU A 51 2.34 -4.41 -8.99
N LEU A 52 1.53 -4.41 -7.93
CA LEU A 52 1.85 -3.71 -6.70
C LEU A 52 3.11 -4.29 -6.05
N TYR A 53 3.18 -5.61 -5.94
CA TYR A 53 4.36 -6.26 -5.32
C TYR A 53 5.61 -6.08 -6.16
N ARG A 54 5.47 -6.06 -7.48
CA ARG A 54 6.59 -5.78 -8.37
C ARG A 54 7.08 -4.35 -8.18
N CYS A 55 6.17 -3.40 -8.13
CA CYS A 55 6.50 -2.00 -7.89
C CYS A 55 7.24 -1.84 -6.56
N PHE A 56 6.76 -2.51 -5.52
CA PHE A 56 7.39 -2.50 -4.22
C PHE A 56 8.81 -3.05 -4.29
N ARG A 57 9.00 -4.19 -4.95
CA ARG A 57 10.31 -4.80 -5.11
C ARG A 57 11.27 -3.89 -5.86
N GLU A 58 10.81 -3.24 -6.92
CA GLU A 58 11.63 -2.35 -7.72
C GLU A 58 12.05 -1.09 -6.94
N ASN A 59 11.19 -0.57 -6.10
CA ASN A 59 11.46 0.66 -5.36
C ASN A 59 12.12 0.44 -4.01
N PHE A 60 11.83 -0.64 -3.34
CA PHE A 60 12.32 -0.90 -1.98
C PHE A 60 13.23 -2.13 -1.88
N HIS A 61 13.42 -2.84 -3.01
CA HIS A 61 14.31 -4.01 -3.08
C HIS A 61 13.94 -5.13 -2.12
N VAL A 62 12.65 -5.29 -1.86
CA VAL A 62 12.11 -6.35 -1.00
C VAL A 62 11.10 -7.16 -1.80
N ASP A 63 11.32 -8.46 -1.89
CA ASP A 63 10.37 -9.36 -2.53
C ASP A 63 9.38 -9.88 -1.48
N LEU A 64 8.26 -9.19 -1.36
CA LEU A 64 7.24 -9.53 -0.38
C LEU A 64 6.66 -10.92 -0.58
N ILE A 65 6.52 -11.34 -1.84
CA ILE A 65 5.97 -12.66 -2.15
C ILE A 65 6.87 -13.73 -1.57
N LYS A 66 8.14 -13.65 -1.88
CA LYS A 66 9.12 -14.66 -1.42
C LYS A 66 9.28 -14.63 0.10
N GLN A 67 9.37 -13.44 0.68
CA GLN A 67 9.54 -13.32 2.12
C GLN A 67 8.34 -13.84 2.89
N SER A 68 7.13 -13.58 2.40
CA SER A 68 5.93 -14.10 3.05
C SER A 68 5.83 -15.62 2.92
N GLU A 69 6.24 -16.16 1.78
CA GLU A 69 6.30 -17.61 1.59
C GLU A 69 7.27 -18.25 2.58
N ASN A 70 8.48 -17.69 2.71
CA ASN A 70 9.47 -18.18 3.64
C ASN A 70 8.97 -18.11 5.09
N TYR A 71 8.32 -17.03 5.44
CA TYR A 71 7.73 -16.88 6.77
C TYR A 71 6.67 -17.97 7.01
N ASN A 72 5.78 -18.17 6.04
CA ASN A 72 4.69 -19.12 6.19
C ASN A 72 5.18 -20.57 6.26
N GLU A 73 6.25 -20.88 5.55
CA GLU A 73 6.85 -22.23 5.61
C GLU A 73 7.34 -22.58 7.00
N LYS A 74 7.75 -21.60 7.77
CA LYS A 74 8.22 -21.79 9.15
C LYS A 74 7.09 -21.95 10.16
N GLN A 75 5.86 -21.68 9.75
CA GLN A 75 4.72 -21.79 10.65
C GLN A 75 4.16 -23.21 10.62
N GLU A 76 4.14 -23.85 11.79
CA GLU A 76 3.63 -25.22 11.90
C GLU A 76 2.11 -25.27 11.71
N LYS A 77 1.40 -24.24 12.18
CA LYS A 77 -0.06 -24.18 12.11
C LYS A 77 -0.51 -23.28 10.99
N LYS A 78 -1.50 -23.72 10.23
CA LYS A 78 -2.08 -22.92 9.14
C LYS A 78 -2.61 -21.58 9.63
N LYS A 79 -3.17 -21.54 10.84
CA LYS A 79 -3.72 -20.30 11.39
C LYS A 79 -2.67 -19.21 11.62
N ASP A 80 -1.39 -19.61 11.72
CA ASP A 80 -0.30 -18.67 11.94
C ASP A 80 0.28 -18.17 10.62
N ARG A 81 -0.19 -18.69 9.49
CA ARG A 81 0.22 -18.22 8.17
C ARG A 81 -0.52 -16.93 7.82
N LEU A 82 0.19 -16.06 7.12
CA LEU A 82 -0.31 -14.74 6.79
C LEU A 82 -0.43 -14.56 5.28
N SER A 83 -1.43 -13.77 4.84
CA SER A 83 -1.45 -13.29 3.48
C SER A 83 -0.28 -12.31 3.30
N ILE A 84 0.07 -11.99 2.06
CA ILE A 84 1.16 -11.05 1.78
C ILE A 84 0.87 -9.69 2.40
N ILE A 85 -0.36 -9.22 2.32
CA ILE A 85 -0.77 -7.94 2.90
C ILE A 85 -0.62 -7.96 4.43
N ARG A 86 -1.05 -9.02 5.09
CA ARG A 86 -0.92 -9.14 6.54
C ARG A 86 0.54 -9.31 6.96
N PHE A 87 1.34 -10.00 6.14
CA PHE A 87 2.78 -10.08 6.36
C PHE A 87 3.41 -8.69 6.31
N ALA A 88 3.04 -7.89 5.30
CA ALA A 88 3.54 -6.53 5.17
C ALA A 88 3.18 -5.68 6.39
N GLU A 89 1.95 -5.83 6.87
CA GLU A 89 1.48 -5.11 8.05
C GLU A 89 2.28 -5.51 9.30
N LYS A 90 2.47 -6.80 9.49
CA LYS A 90 3.19 -7.32 10.66
C LYS A 90 4.65 -6.87 10.70
N PHE A 91 5.32 -6.83 9.56
CA PHE A 91 6.74 -6.52 9.48
C PHE A 91 7.06 -5.07 9.07
N GLY A 92 6.06 -4.21 9.09
CA GLY A 92 6.30 -2.78 8.90
C GLY A 92 6.45 -2.33 7.47
N TYR A 93 6.06 -3.13 6.50
CA TYR A 93 6.13 -2.77 5.08
C TYR A 93 4.84 -2.12 4.55
N ILE A 94 3.79 -2.10 5.37
CA ILE A 94 2.47 -1.69 4.87
C ILE A 94 2.42 -0.22 4.43
N ASP A 95 3.13 0.66 5.12
CA ASP A 95 3.15 2.08 4.77
C ASP A 95 3.79 2.29 3.41
N ASP A 96 4.91 1.63 3.16
CA ASP A 96 5.61 1.71 1.88
C ASP A 96 4.81 1.04 0.77
N LEU A 97 4.16 -0.06 1.08
CA LEU A 97 3.30 -0.75 0.12
C LEU A 97 2.10 0.12 -0.26
N TYR A 98 1.53 0.81 0.72
CA TYR A 98 0.45 1.76 0.47
C TYR A 98 0.94 2.90 -0.43
N THR A 99 2.16 3.37 -0.20
CA THR A 99 2.76 4.41 -1.05
C THR A 99 2.84 3.94 -2.50
N CYS A 100 3.25 2.69 -2.74
CA CYS A 100 3.26 2.11 -4.08
C CYS A 100 1.86 2.04 -4.67
N CYS A 101 0.87 1.68 -3.86
CA CYS A 101 -0.52 1.63 -4.28
C CYS A 101 -1.02 3.00 -4.73
N VAL A 102 -0.70 4.04 -3.97
CA VAL A 102 -1.06 5.41 -4.32
C VAL A 102 -0.41 5.82 -5.64
N LYS A 103 0.86 5.47 -5.83
CA LYS A 103 1.57 5.78 -7.07
C LYS A 103 0.93 5.13 -8.30
N LEU A 104 0.56 3.87 -8.18
CA LEU A 104 0.01 3.10 -9.29
C LEU A 104 -1.45 3.44 -9.59
N TYR A 105 -2.22 3.68 -8.55
CA TYR A 105 -3.68 3.80 -8.64
C TYR A 105 -4.20 5.05 -7.94
N GLU A 106 -3.51 6.16 -8.12
CA GLU A 106 -3.81 7.43 -7.43
C GLU A 106 -5.27 7.85 -7.55
N SER A 107 -5.82 7.82 -8.75
CA SER A 107 -7.21 8.24 -8.98
C SER A 107 -8.20 7.36 -8.23
N GLU A 108 -7.95 6.06 -8.21
CA GLU A 108 -8.83 5.12 -7.52
C GLU A 108 -8.72 5.23 -6.01
N VAL A 109 -7.51 5.50 -5.50
CA VAL A 109 -7.32 5.75 -4.07
C VAL A 109 -8.14 6.97 -3.65
N LYS A 110 -8.08 8.04 -4.44
CA LYS A 110 -8.85 9.26 -4.17
C LYS A 110 -10.35 8.98 -4.15
N GLU A 111 -10.83 8.19 -5.11
CA GLU A 111 -12.24 7.83 -5.18
C GLU A 111 -12.69 7.05 -3.96
N ILE A 112 -11.89 6.08 -3.54
CA ILE A 112 -12.22 5.26 -2.38
C ILE A 112 -12.26 6.10 -1.11
N LEU A 113 -11.27 6.97 -0.94
CA LEU A 113 -11.24 7.84 0.23
C LEU A 113 -12.43 8.79 0.25
N LYS A 114 -12.84 9.27 -0.91
CA LYS A 114 -14.03 10.12 -1.03
C LYS A 114 -15.29 9.36 -0.67
N GLU A 115 -15.43 8.14 -1.17
CA GLU A 115 -16.58 7.28 -0.84
C GLU A 115 -16.67 7.01 0.65
N LEU A 116 -15.52 6.69 1.25
CA LEU A 116 -15.48 6.42 2.69
C LEU A 116 -15.81 7.66 3.51
N ASP A 117 -15.34 8.82 3.06
CA ASP A 117 -15.64 10.11 3.70
C ASP A 117 -17.15 10.37 3.69
N GLU A 118 -17.80 10.11 2.55
CA GLU A 118 -19.24 10.29 2.40
C GLU A 118 -20.03 9.35 3.30
N LEU A 119 -19.54 8.13 3.50
CA LEU A 119 -20.22 7.16 4.36
C LEU A 119 -20.16 7.55 5.84
N HIS A 120 -19.20 8.38 6.22
CA HIS A 120 -18.99 8.77 7.61
C HIS A 120 -19.41 10.21 7.92
N LYS A 121 -20.13 10.84 7.01
CA LYS A 121 -20.69 12.17 7.28
C LYS A 121 -21.92 12.11 8.13
#